data_7a337434360c7c6ef5d87bd31c3ab6d6
#
_entry.id   7a337434360c7c6ef5d87bd31c3ab6d6
#
_cell.length_a   1.000
_cell.length_b   1.000
_cell.length_c   1.000
_cell.angle_alpha   90.00
_cell.angle_beta   90.00
_cell.angle_gamma   90.00
#
_symmetry.space_group_name_H-M   'P 1'
#
loop_
_entity.id
_entity.type
_entity.pdbx_description
1 polymer ?
#
loop_
_entity_poly.entity_id
_entity_poly.type
_entity_poly.pdbx_seq_one_letter_code
_entity_poly.pdbx_strand_id
1 'polypeptide(L)'
;MNPLIWALLITKHLPPSIITMTSHHWLLAWLGLELNTLSILPIIMKTHHPRATEAATKYFIIQTFAAALILFASTINAWQTGHWSITASSTTQTTTIMTIALMLKLGAAPAHLWYPEILQGVTMNTALAITTWQKIAPTTLLLLLHNHLPTTLLVLMGLTSALIGGFTGLSQTQTRKIMAFSSIAHTGWLLMTLMLAPHLTTLTLITYILMTIATFTSLSTTTMKTITDTNTTWTNSPTLLTLTMLSLMSLGGLPPLTGFMPKLLVLNDLVIKNLTPVAVTLALASLPSLFFYIRLAYLTMLTNPPNNTNTKYNWRFKPLPHQTTTTTMTLTLLLLPTTPLLYLTT
;
A
#
# COMPACT_ATOMS: atom_id res chain seq x y z
N MET A 1 1.90 -8.10 26.79
CA MET A 1 2.97 -8.88 26.13
C MET A 1 4.32 -8.35 26.58
N ASN A 2 5.29 -9.24 26.82
CA ASN A 2 6.64 -8.85 27.19
C ASN A 2 7.30 -8.05 26.03
N PRO A 3 7.97 -6.91 26.28
CA PRO A 3 8.60 -6.08 25.24
C PRO A 3 9.65 -6.85 24.45
N LEU A 4 10.33 -7.83 25.04
CA LEU A 4 11.29 -8.69 24.33
C LEU A 4 10.62 -9.57 23.26
N ILE A 5 9.46 -10.15 23.58
CA ILE A 5 8.68 -10.94 22.61
C ILE A 5 8.22 -10.05 21.44
N TRP A 6 7.85 -8.83 21.74
CA TRP A 6 7.44 -7.86 20.74
C TRP A 6 8.58 -7.45 19.79
N ALA A 7 9.76 -7.19 20.35
CA ALA A 7 10.94 -6.93 19.56
C ALA A 7 11.33 -8.13 18.67
N LEU A 8 11.26 -9.36 19.21
CA LEU A 8 11.51 -10.59 18.45
C LEU A 8 10.50 -10.80 17.31
N LEU A 9 9.22 -10.44 17.49
CA LEU A 9 8.22 -10.56 16.44
C LEU A 9 8.49 -9.58 15.30
N ILE A 10 8.86 -8.35 15.63
CA ILE A 10 9.22 -7.34 14.61
C ILE A 10 10.49 -7.75 13.87
N THR A 11 11.53 -8.19 14.58
CA THR A 11 12.79 -8.63 13.94
C THR A 11 12.60 -9.87 13.07
N LYS A 12 11.72 -10.80 13.45
CA LYS A 12 11.39 -11.99 12.64
C LYS A 12 10.61 -11.65 11.35
N HIS A 13 10.10 -10.44 11.24
CA HIS A 13 9.36 -10.02 10.05
C HIS A 13 10.27 -9.56 8.90
N LEU A 14 11.48 -9.10 9.20
CA LEU A 14 12.47 -8.64 8.22
C LEU A 14 13.10 -9.78 7.38
N PRO A 15 13.61 -10.88 7.98
CA PRO A 15 14.30 -11.93 7.24
C PRO A 15 13.46 -12.58 6.11
N PRO A 16 12.17 -12.91 6.30
CA PRO A 16 11.38 -13.54 5.26
C PRO A 16 11.24 -12.69 3.99
N SER A 17 11.10 -11.37 4.14
CA SER A 17 11.03 -10.46 3.00
C SER A 17 12.37 -10.39 2.26
N ILE A 18 13.51 -10.42 2.97
CA ILE A 18 14.84 -10.45 2.36
C ILE A 18 15.05 -11.78 1.63
N ILE A 19 14.65 -12.91 2.22
CA ILE A 19 14.72 -14.22 1.57
C ILE A 19 13.95 -14.23 0.25
N THR A 20 12.73 -13.65 0.22
CA THR A 20 11.96 -13.58 -1.01
C THR A 20 12.62 -12.70 -2.07
N MET A 21 13.22 -11.58 -1.68
CA MET A 21 13.88 -10.65 -2.60
C MET A 21 15.13 -11.25 -3.25
N THR A 22 15.89 -12.05 -2.48
CA THR A 22 17.16 -12.65 -2.95
C THR A 22 17.01 -14.06 -3.50
N SER A 23 15.79 -14.60 -3.50
CA SER A 23 15.56 -15.98 -3.94
C SER A 23 15.62 -16.10 -5.46
N HIS A 24 16.38 -17.09 -5.95
CA HIS A 24 16.39 -17.53 -7.35
C HIS A 24 15.58 -18.80 -7.57
N HIS A 25 15.14 -19.45 -6.50
CA HIS A 25 14.46 -20.73 -6.51
C HIS A 25 13.03 -20.59 -5.98
N TRP A 26 12.05 -21.17 -6.69
CA TRP A 26 10.62 -21.03 -6.35
C TRP A 26 10.27 -21.51 -4.94
N LEU A 27 10.84 -22.61 -4.47
CA LEU A 27 10.58 -23.09 -3.11
C LEU A 27 11.06 -22.10 -2.04
N LEU A 28 12.21 -21.44 -2.25
CA LEU A 28 12.70 -20.41 -1.31
C LEU A 28 11.81 -19.17 -1.34
N ALA A 29 11.37 -18.74 -2.53
CA ALA A 29 10.43 -17.64 -2.66
C ALA A 29 9.10 -17.93 -1.94
N TRP A 30 8.55 -19.13 -2.15
CA TRP A 30 7.33 -19.56 -1.49
C TRP A 30 7.48 -19.61 0.03
N LEU A 31 8.56 -20.22 0.52
CA LEU A 31 8.83 -20.32 1.95
C LEU A 31 8.98 -18.94 2.58
N GLY A 32 9.69 -18.02 1.93
CA GLY A 32 9.82 -16.65 2.39
C GLY A 32 8.48 -15.92 2.45
N LEU A 33 7.60 -16.08 1.45
CA LEU A 33 6.25 -15.52 1.47
C LEU A 33 5.39 -16.11 2.61
N GLU A 34 5.51 -17.39 2.89
CA GLU A 34 4.74 -18.07 3.95
C GLU A 34 5.22 -17.64 5.34
N LEU A 35 6.54 -17.60 5.56
CA LEU A 35 7.10 -17.07 6.80
C LEU A 35 6.72 -15.62 7.05
N ASN A 36 6.62 -14.80 5.99
CA ASN A 36 6.17 -13.42 6.09
C ASN A 36 4.71 -13.34 6.56
N THR A 37 3.83 -14.20 6.04
CA THR A 37 2.43 -14.26 6.48
C THR A 37 2.29 -14.74 7.92
N LEU A 38 3.06 -15.74 8.34
CA LEU A 38 3.04 -16.26 9.70
C LEU A 38 3.59 -15.26 10.72
N SER A 39 4.59 -14.46 10.33
CA SER A 39 5.21 -13.47 11.24
C SER A 39 4.28 -12.30 11.58
N ILE A 40 3.38 -11.92 10.68
CA ILE A 40 2.47 -10.79 10.93
C ILE A 40 1.22 -11.17 11.73
N LEU A 41 0.80 -12.44 11.73
CA LEU A 41 -0.40 -12.90 12.45
C LEU A 41 -0.41 -12.53 13.94
N PRO A 42 0.65 -12.77 14.73
CA PRO A 42 0.69 -12.37 16.13
C PRO A 42 0.60 -10.86 16.31
N ILE A 43 1.11 -10.10 15.33
CA ILE A 43 1.07 -8.63 15.36
C ILE A 43 -0.37 -8.13 15.16
N ILE A 44 -1.14 -8.77 14.28
CA ILE A 44 -2.57 -8.48 14.06
C ILE A 44 -3.38 -8.77 15.33
N MET A 45 -3.14 -9.89 15.99
CA MET A 45 -3.86 -10.34 17.18
C MET A 45 -3.48 -9.61 18.48
N LYS A 46 -2.49 -8.72 18.46
CA LYS A 46 -1.93 -8.05 19.67
C LYS A 46 -2.98 -7.43 20.57
N THR A 47 -4.07 -6.91 20.03
CA THR A 47 -5.12 -6.22 20.81
C THR A 47 -6.04 -7.17 21.59
N HIS A 48 -5.98 -8.48 21.33
CA HIS A 48 -6.85 -9.52 21.91
C HIS A 48 -8.36 -9.18 21.84
N HIS A 49 -8.77 -8.38 20.84
CA HIS A 49 -10.14 -8.01 20.58
C HIS A 49 -10.78 -8.96 19.57
N PRO A 50 -12.07 -9.33 19.67
CA PRO A 50 -12.73 -10.27 18.73
C PRO A 50 -12.64 -9.82 17.27
N ARG A 51 -12.68 -8.52 16.98
CA ARG A 51 -12.46 -8.01 15.61
C ARG A 51 -11.03 -8.25 15.10
N ALA A 52 -10.05 -8.24 15.99
CA ALA A 52 -8.66 -8.48 15.59
C ALA A 52 -8.43 -9.97 15.29
N THR A 53 -9.06 -10.88 16.04
CA THR A 53 -9.02 -12.32 15.75
C THR A 53 -9.72 -12.65 14.43
N GLU A 54 -10.88 -12.04 14.17
CA GLU A 54 -11.58 -12.15 12.89
C GLU A 54 -10.71 -11.64 11.72
N ALA A 55 -10.06 -10.50 11.88
CA ALA A 55 -9.15 -9.96 10.88
C ALA A 55 -7.96 -10.89 10.63
N ALA A 56 -7.38 -11.48 11.68
CA ALA A 56 -6.27 -12.42 11.59
C ALA A 56 -6.67 -13.71 10.87
N THR A 57 -7.84 -14.28 11.15
CA THR A 57 -8.33 -15.48 10.47
C THR A 57 -8.62 -15.23 9.00
N LYS A 58 -9.26 -14.12 8.64
CA LYS A 58 -9.49 -13.73 7.24
C LYS A 58 -8.17 -13.54 6.48
N TYR A 59 -7.21 -12.85 7.10
CA TYR A 59 -5.89 -12.68 6.52
C TYR A 59 -5.21 -14.03 6.27
N PHE A 60 -5.19 -14.91 7.27
CA PHE A 60 -4.55 -16.22 7.17
C PHE A 60 -5.14 -17.05 6.04
N ILE A 61 -6.46 -17.23 5.99
CA ILE A 61 -7.13 -18.06 4.98
C ILE A 61 -6.80 -17.61 3.56
N ILE A 62 -6.85 -16.31 3.29
CA ILE A 62 -6.63 -15.81 1.94
C ILE A 62 -5.15 -15.86 1.56
N GLN A 63 -4.26 -15.55 2.49
CA GLN A 63 -2.82 -15.60 2.23
C GLN A 63 -2.30 -17.04 2.04
N THR A 64 -2.82 -18.00 2.81
CA THR A 64 -2.48 -19.43 2.62
C THR A 64 -3.04 -19.97 1.30
N PHE A 65 -4.25 -19.58 0.92
CA PHE A 65 -4.79 -19.93 -0.38
C PHE A 65 -3.92 -19.39 -1.53
N ALA A 66 -3.51 -18.13 -1.44
CA ALA A 66 -2.60 -17.55 -2.42
C ALA A 66 -1.22 -18.24 -2.44
N ALA A 67 -0.69 -18.64 -1.28
CA ALA A 67 0.57 -19.38 -1.20
C ALA A 67 0.44 -20.79 -1.81
N ALA A 68 -0.68 -21.48 -1.59
CA ALA A 68 -0.97 -22.76 -2.23
C ALA A 68 -1.03 -22.65 -3.75
N LEU A 69 -1.64 -21.58 -4.29
CA LEU A 69 -1.65 -21.32 -5.73
C LEU A 69 -0.24 -21.08 -6.30
N ILE A 70 0.61 -20.35 -5.58
CA ILE A 70 2.01 -20.12 -6.00
C ILE A 70 2.75 -21.45 -6.05
N LEU A 71 2.61 -22.29 -5.02
CA LEU A 71 3.27 -23.59 -4.96
C LEU A 71 2.75 -24.50 -6.08
N PHE A 72 1.44 -24.54 -6.32
CA PHE A 72 0.84 -25.30 -7.40
C PHE A 72 1.38 -24.86 -8.77
N ALA A 73 1.41 -23.56 -9.05
CA ALA A 73 1.92 -23.04 -10.29
C ALA A 73 3.43 -23.32 -10.45
N SER A 74 4.22 -23.25 -9.37
CA SER A 74 5.65 -23.55 -9.39
C SER A 74 5.94 -25.03 -9.63
N THR A 75 5.11 -25.94 -9.08
CA THR A 75 5.24 -27.40 -9.34
C THR A 75 4.90 -27.76 -10.78
N ILE A 76 3.86 -27.15 -11.36
CA ILE A 76 3.54 -27.34 -12.80
C ILE A 76 4.68 -26.80 -13.66
N ASN A 77 5.22 -25.61 -13.33
CA ASN A 77 6.35 -25.04 -14.04
C ASN A 77 7.57 -25.96 -13.99
N ALA A 78 7.92 -26.49 -12.83
CA ALA A 78 9.02 -27.43 -12.64
C ALA A 78 8.79 -28.75 -13.40
N TRP A 79 7.55 -29.23 -13.47
CA TRP A 79 7.20 -30.43 -14.22
C TRP A 79 7.37 -30.23 -15.74
N GLN A 80 7.02 -29.05 -16.23
CA GLN A 80 7.11 -28.75 -17.67
C GLN A 80 8.52 -28.39 -18.13
N THR A 81 9.29 -27.66 -17.30
CA THR A 81 10.63 -27.14 -17.66
C THR A 81 11.79 -27.98 -17.14
N GLY A 82 11.54 -28.82 -16.11
CA GLY A 82 12.59 -29.51 -15.37
C GLY A 82 13.39 -28.61 -14.40
N HIS A 83 13.07 -27.32 -14.32
CA HIS A 83 13.82 -26.34 -13.50
C HIS A 83 12.93 -25.64 -12.49
N TRP A 84 13.50 -25.39 -11.30
CA TRP A 84 12.85 -24.64 -10.22
C TRP A 84 13.25 -23.16 -10.17
N SER A 85 13.99 -22.69 -11.17
CA SER A 85 14.41 -21.29 -11.24
C SER A 85 13.24 -20.37 -11.56
N ILE A 86 13.22 -19.17 -10.96
CA ILE A 86 12.16 -18.18 -11.15
C ILE A 86 12.20 -17.64 -12.59
N THR A 87 13.40 -17.51 -13.16
CA THR A 87 13.62 -16.98 -14.49
C THR A 87 13.26 -17.93 -15.63
N ALA A 88 13.16 -19.23 -15.36
CA ALA A 88 12.80 -20.25 -16.35
C ALA A 88 11.29 -20.54 -16.36
N SER A 89 10.46 -19.51 -16.45
CA SER A 89 9.02 -19.68 -16.63
C SER A 89 8.69 -19.82 -18.09
N SER A 90 8.07 -20.93 -18.49
CA SER A 90 7.95 -21.33 -19.90
C SER A 90 6.54 -21.27 -20.46
N THR A 91 5.51 -21.41 -19.65
CA THR A 91 4.13 -21.49 -20.15
C THR A 91 3.29 -20.31 -19.68
N THR A 92 2.47 -19.79 -20.59
CA THR A 92 1.53 -18.70 -20.30
C THR A 92 0.53 -19.08 -19.20
N GLN A 93 0.18 -20.36 -19.08
CA GLN A 93 -0.74 -20.84 -18.05
C GLN A 93 -0.14 -20.74 -16.64
N THR A 94 1.09 -21.20 -16.44
CA THR A 94 1.76 -21.14 -15.13
C THR A 94 2.00 -19.71 -14.69
N THR A 95 2.44 -18.84 -15.63
CA THR A 95 2.66 -17.42 -15.34
C THR A 95 1.36 -16.68 -15.03
N THR A 96 0.24 -17.01 -15.67
CA THR A 96 -1.07 -16.41 -15.33
C THR A 96 -1.54 -16.83 -13.94
N ILE A 97 -1.40 -18.10 -13.54
CA ILE A 97 -1.76 -18.55 -12.18
C ILE A 97 -0.86 -17.87 -11.14
N MET A 98 0.45 -17.79 -11.39
CA MET A 98 1.39 -17.10 -10.50
C MET A 98 1.05 -15.61 -10.34
N THR A 99 0.74 -14.92 -11.44
CA THR A 99 0.37 -13.50 -11.38
C THR A 99 -0.93 -13.31 -10.59
N ILE A 100 -1.95 -14.12 -10.81
CA ILE A 100 -3.21 -14.06 -10.05
C ILE A 100 -2.95 -14.31 -8.55
N ALA A 101 -2.12 -15.28 -8.20
CA ALA A 101 -1.80 -15.58 -6.81
C ALA A 101 -1.03 -14.43 -6.12
N LEU A 102 -0.11 -13.78 -6.82
CA LEU A 102 0.60 -12.60 -6.30
C LEU A 102 -0.33 -11.39 -6.20
N MET A 103 -1.29 -11.22 -7.13
CA MET A 103 -2.32 -10.19 -7.04
C MET A 103 -3.24 -10.40 -5.84
N LEU A 104 -3.61 -11.65 -5.53
CA LEU A 104 -4.34 -12.02 -4.31
C LEU A 104 -3.58 -11.57 -3.06
N LYS A 105 -2.27 -11.83 -2.99
CA LYS A 105 -1.43 -11.40 -1.86
C LYS A 105 -1.36 -9.88 -1.74
N LEU A 106 -1.32 -9.15 -2.84
CA LEU A 106 -1.32 -7.68 -2.85
C LEU A 106 -2.67 -7.05 -2.51
N GLY A 107 -3.75 -7.83 -2.61
CA GLY A 107 -5.11 -7.32 -2.46
C GLY A 107 -5.58 -6.47 -3.65
N ALA A 108 -5.13 -6.80 -4.87
CA ALA A 108 -5.62 -6.14 -6.08
C ALA A 108 -7.04 -6.59 -6.42
N ALA A 109 -7.81 -5.73 -7.08
CA ALA A 109 -9.15 -6.12 -7.56
C ALA A 109 -9.01 -7.15 -8.70
N PRO A 110 -9.95 -8.12 -8.81
CA PRO A 110 -11.24 -8.21 -8.10
C PRO A 110 -11.18 -8.82 -6.69
N ALA A 111 -10.10 -9.48 -6.30
CA ALA A 111 -9.99 -10.22 -5.05
C ALA A 111 -9.57 -9.34 -3.85
N HIS A 112 -10.06 -8.12 -3.76
CA HIS A 112 -9.64 -7.09 -2.80
C HIS A 112 -10.48 -7.02 -1.50
N LEU A 113 -11.64 -7.67 -1.43
CA LEU A 113 -12.64 -7.47 -0.36
C LEU A 113 -12.08 -7.74 1.05
N TRP A 114 -11.18 -8.68 1.17
CA TRP A 114 -10.52 -9.02 2.44
C TRP A 114 -9.69 -7.87 3.03
N TYR A 115 -9.11 -7.05 2.16
CA TYR A 115 -8.13 -6.05 2.54
C TYR A 115 -8.72 -4.90 3.39
N PRO A 116 -9.85 -4.25 3.01
CA PRO A 116 -10.50 -3.23 3.84
C PRO A 116 -11.04 -3.78 5.17
N GLU A 117 -11.50 -5.03 5.20
CA GLU A 117 -12.01 -5.67 6.41
C GLU A 117 -10.90 -5.89 7.44
N ILE A 118 -9.75 -6.37 6.99
CA ILE A 118 -8.58 -6.55 7.87
C ILE A 118 -8.10 -5.22 8.41
N LEU A 119 -7.93 -4.20 7.55
CA LEU A 119 -7.47 -2.89 8.00
C LEU A 119 -8.44 -2.23 9.01
N GLN A 120 -9.73 -2.54 8.94
CA GLN A 120 -10.70 -2.09 9.93
C GLN A 120 -10.48 -2.76 11.30
N GLY A 121 -10.10 -4.04 11.34
CA GLY A 121 -9.92 -4.82 12.57
C GLY A 121 -8.61 -4.56 13.32
N VAL A 122 -7.61 -3.97 12.67
CA VAL A 122 -6.25 -3.77 13.23
C VAL A 122 -6.02 -2.34 13.73
N THR A 123 -4.96 -2.14 14.53
CA THR A 123 -4.52 -0.79 14.95
C THR A 123 -3.86 -0.03 13.79
N MET A 124 -3.74 1.31 13.90
CA MET A 124 -3.13 2.13 12.84
C MET A 124 -1.70 1.70 12.51
N ASN A 125 -0.88 1.38 13.52
CA ASN A 125 0.51 0.98 13.31
C ASN A 125 0.62 -0.40 12.62
N THR A 126 -0.26 -1.36 12.95
CA THR A 126 -0.31 -2.64 12.26
C THR A 126 -0.89 -2.50 10.85
N ALA A 127 -1.86 -1.59 10.66
CA ALA A 127 -2.38 -1.24 9.35
C ALA A 127 -1.27 -0.66 8.45
N LEU A 128 -0.39 0.19 8.98
CA LEU A 128 0.79 0.70 8.29
C LEU A 128 1.69 -0.46 7.83
N ALA A 129 2.01 -1.43 8.69
CA ALA A 129 2.86 -2.57 8.32
C ALA A 129 2.23 -3.40 7.19
N ILE A 130 0.91 -3.62 7.22
CA ILE A 130 0.19 -4.35 6.17
C ILE A 130 0.17 -3.55 4.85
N THR A 131 0.01 -2.24 4.91
CA THR A 131 -0.08 -1.41 3.70
C THR A 131 1.26 -1.15 3.02
N THR A 132 2.36 -1.19 3.76
CA THR A 132 3.71 -0.90 3.25
C THR A 132 4.55 -2.16 3.14
N TRP A 133 4.93 -2.77 4.27
CA TRP A 133 5.91 -3.84 4.32
C TRP A 133 5.44 -5.12 3.61
N GLN A 134 4.19 -5.51 3.83
CA GLN A 134 3.63 -6.74 3.22
C GLN A 134 3.53 -6.68 1.70
N LYS A 135 3.57 -5.50 1.12
CA LYS A 135 3.54 -5.34 -0.34
C LYS A 135 4.92 -5.53 -0.99
N ILE A 136 6.01 -5.38 -0.24
CA ILE A 136 7.37 -5.43 -0.80
C ILE A 136 7.67 -6.82 -1.37
N ALA A 137 7.46 -7.88 -0.62
CA ALA A 137 7.79 -9.23 -1.05
C ALA A 137 7.02 -9.70 -2.32
N PRO A 138 5.69 -9.54 -2.43
CA PRO A 138 4.98 -9.89 -3.65
C PRO A 138 5.36 -9.01 -4.85
N THR A 139 5.62 -7.72 -4.65
CA THR A 139 6.00 -6.83 -5.75
C THR A 139 7.40 -7.12 -6.28
N THR A 140 8.35 -7.49 -5.42
CA THR A 140 9.69 -7.89 -5.88
C THR A 140 9.65 -9.19 -6.69
N LEU A 141 8.81 -10.16 -6.32
CA LEU A 141 8.60 -11.35 -7.13
C LEU A 141 7.97 -11.03 -8.50
N LEU A 142 7.01 -10.10 -8.55
CA LEU A 142 6.47 -9.63 -9.83
C LEU A 142 7.54 -8.95 -10.68
N LEU A 143 8.46 -8.19 -10.07
CA LEU A 143 9.59 -7.59 -10.79
C LEU A 143 10.56 -8.66 -11.33
N LEU A 144 10.85 -9.71 -10.57
CA LEU A 144 11.68 -10.83 -11.06
C LEU A 144 11.04 -11.57 -12.24
N LEU A 145 9.71 -11.61 -12.28
CA LEU A 145 8.92 -12.24 -13.35
C LEU A 145 8.62 -11.29 -14.51
N HIS A 146 9.07 -10.05 -14.49
CA HIS A 146 8.67 -8.99 -15.43
C HIS A 146 8.61 -9.44 -16.89
N ASN A 147 9.62 -10.17 -17.40
CA ASN A 147 9.71 -10.61 -18.78
C ASN A 147 8.66 -11.67 -19.19
N HIS A 148 8.05 -12.35 -18.22
CA HIS A 148 7.12 -13.47 -18.46
C HIS A 148 5.68 -13.14 -18.08
N LEU A 149 5.43 -11.93 -17.57
CA LEU A 149 4.11 -11.54 -17.11
C LEU A 149 3.13 -11.33 -18.28
N PRO A 150 1.89 -11.85 -18.20
CA PRO A 150 0.86 -11.61 -19.21
C PRO A 150 0.40 -10.15 -19.16
N THR A 151 0.75 -9.38 -20.18
CA THR A 151 0.47 -7.93 -20.24
C THR A 151 -1.01 -7.60 -20.19
N THR A 152 -1.84 -8.40 -20.87
CA THR A 152 -3.30 -8.22 -20.90
C THR A 152 -3.91 -8.35 -19.50
N LEU A 153 -3.47 -9.33 -18.73
CA LEU A 153 -3.94 -9.54 -17.36
C LEU A 153 -3.49 -8.39 -16.44
N LEU A 154 -2.25 -7.91 -16.59
CA LEU A 154 -1.75 -6.76 -15.82
C LEU A 154 -2.58 -5.50 -16.08
N VAL A 155 -2.90 -5.22 -17.34
CA VAL A 155 -3.73 -4.06 -17.72
C VAL A 155 -5.13 -4.18 -17.11
N LEU A 156 -5.78 -5.33 -17.28
CA LEU A 156 -7.13 -5.55 -16.74
C LEU A 156 -7.16 -5.41 -15.21
N MET A 157 -6.26 -6.09 -14.50
CA MET A 157 -6.20 -6.02 -13.04
C MET A 157 -5.76 -4.64 -12.53
N GLY A 158 -4.88 -3.97 -13.25
CA GLY A 158 -4.44 -2.61 -12.95
C GLY A 158 -5.59 -1.60 -13.06
N LEU A 159 -6.32 -1.61 -14.17
CA LEU A 159 -7.47 -0.74 -14.39
C LEU A 159 -8.61 -1.02 -13.41
N THR A 160 -8.98 -2.29 -13.22
CA THR A 160 -10.06 -2.65 -12.29
C THR A 160 -9.72 -2.26 -10.85
N SER A 161 -8.47 -2.44 -10.41
CA SER A 161 -8.06 -2.03 -9.06
C SER A 161 -8.03 -0.51 -8.88
N ALA A 162 -7.63 0.25 -9.89
CA ALA A 162 -7.67 1.70 -9.84
C ALA A 162 -9.11 2.23 -9.80
N LEU A 163 -10.02 1.69 -10.62
CA LEU A 163 -11.43 2.07 -10.66
C LEU A 163 -12.15 1.68 -9.36
N ILE A 164 -12.06 0.42 -8.95
CA ILE A 164 -12.76 -0.05 -7.75
C ILE A 164 -12.21 0.66 -6.51
N GLY A 165 -10.89 0.79 -6.36
CA GLY A 165 -10.29 1.51 -5.25
C GLY A 165 -10.74 2.98 -5.17
N GLY A 166 -10.88 3.64 -6.32
CA GLY A 166 -11.42 5.01 -6.39
C GLY A 166 -12.90 5.09 -6.00
N PHE A 167 -13.77 4.35 -6.68
CA PHE A 167 -15.21 4.46 -6.50
C PHE A 167 -15.70 3.98 -5.13
N THR A 168 -15.20 2.86 -4.63
CA THR A 168 -15.61 2.32 -3.33
C THR A 168 -15.13 3.18 -2.16
N GLY A 169 -14.01 3.90 -2.32
CA GLY A 169 -13.50 4.85 -1.34
C GLY A 169 -14.42 6.03 -1.08
N LEU A 170 -15.25 6.44 -2.07
CA LEU A 170 -16.14 7.60 -1.97
C LEU A 170 -17.19 7.47 -0.85
N SER A 171 -17.74 6.28 -0.66
CA SER A 171 -18.81 6.04 0.31
C SER A 171 -18.33 5.78 1.74
N GLN A 172 -17.01 5.66 1.94
CA GLN A 172 -16.46 5.29 3.25
C GLN A 172 -16.39 6.47 4.22
N THR A 173 -16.74 6.20 5.49
CA THR A 173 -16.67 7.19 6.58
C THR A 173 -15.52 6.91 7.56
N GLN A 174 -14.95 5.71 7.56
CA GLN A 174 -13.86 5.32 8.43
C GLN A 174 -12.50 5.57 7.76
N THR A 175 -11.59 6.26 8.46
CA THR A 175 -10.27 6.62 7.93
C THR A 175 -9.45 5.39 7.50
N ARG A 176 -9.49 4.30 8.28
CA ARG A 176 -8.78 3.05 7.94
C ARG A 176 -9.29 2.40 6.66
N LYS A 177 -10.60 2.43 6.40
CA LYS A 177 -11.18 1.91 5.15
C LYS A 177 -10.81 2.80 3.96
N ILE A 178 -10.83 4.12 4.14
CA ILE A 178 -10.40 5.06 3.09
C ILE A 178 -8.94 4.78 2.71
N MET A 179 -8.06 4.61 3.69
CA MET A 179 -6.66 4.26 3.45
C MET A 179 -6.49 2.88 2.83
N ALA A 180 -7.39 1.92 3.11
CA ALA A 180 -7.41 0.62 2.44
C ALA A 180 -7.73 0.77 0.94
N PHE A 181 -8.79 1.46 0.60
CA PHE A 181 -9.18 1.67 -0.79
C PHE A 181 -8.17 2.53 -1.56
N SER A 182 -7.55 3.50 -0.88
CA SER A 182 -6.44 4.25 -1.47
C SER A 182 -5.26 3.34 -1.82
N SER A 183 -4.93 2.38 -0.97
CA SER A 183 -3.85 1.44 -1.24
C SER A 183 -4.19 0.47 -2.38
N ILE A 184 -5.47 0.08 -2.56
CA ILE A 184 -5.95 -0.72 -3.71
C ILE A 184 -5.85 0.10 -5.00
N ALA A 185 -6.22 1.38 -4.97
CA ALA A 185 -6.06 2.26 -6.13
C ALA A 185 -4.58 2.41 -6.53
N HIS A 186 -3.68 2.62 -5.55
CA HIS A 186 -2.24 2.71 -5.82
C HIS A 186 -1.63 1.39 -6.30
N THR A 187 -2.11 0.23 -5.84
CA THR A 187 -1.69 -1.05 -6.45
C THR A 187 -2.08 -1.14 -7.91
N GLY A 188 -3.23 -0.57 -8.31
CA GLY A 188 -3.59 -0.47 -9.72
C GLY A 188 -2.55 0.28 -10.56
N TRP A 189 -2.08 1.43 -10.08
CA TRP A 189 -1.00 2.18 -10.71
C TRP A 189 0.31 1.37 -10.76
N LEU A 190 0.66 0.68 -9.68
CA LEU A 190 1.86 -0.14 -9.59
C LEU A 190 1.82 -1.31 -10.59
N LEU A 191 0.68 -1.94 -10.80
CA LEU A 191 0.52 -3.00 -11.80
C LEU A 191 0.68 -2.47 -13.23
N MET A 192 0.23 -1.26 -13.51
CA MET A 192 0.46 -0.61 -14.80
C MET A 192 1.94 -0.32 -15.04
N THR A 193 2.67 0.12 -14.01
CA THR A 193 4.12 0.36 -14.14
C THR A 193 4.90 -0.92 -14.40
N LEU A 194 4.50 -2.05 -13.84
CA LEU A 194 5.10 -3.37 -14.12
C LEU A 194 5.07 -3.72 -15.62
N MET A 195 4.01 -3.34 -16.32
CA MET A 195 3.93 -3.53 -17.78
C MET A 195 4.86 -2.59 -18.55
N LEU A 196 5.14 -1.41 -18.01
CA LEU A 196 5.89 -0.36 -18.70
C LEU A 196 7.39 -0.54 -18.55
N ALA A 197 7.90 -0.46 -17.32
CA ALA A 197 9.32 -0.56 -17.03
C ALA A 197 9.57 -0.93 -15.55
N PRO A 198 10.59 -1.75 -15.25
CA PRO A 198 10.93 -2.12 -13.87
C PRO A 198 11.37 -0.91 -13.04
N HIS A 199 12.10 0.04 -13.61
CA HIS A 199 12.53 1.28 -12.92
C HIS A 199 11.35 2.14 -12.47
N LEU A 200 10.30 2.26 -13.27
CA LEU A 200 9.08 2.96 -12.89
C LEU A 200 8.35 2.25 -11.74
N THR A 201 8.37 0.93 -11.70
CA THR A 201 7.72 0.18 -10.62
C THR A 201 8.42 0.37 -9.29
N THR A 202 9.74 0.37 -9.27
CA THR A 202 10.53 0.63 -8.04
C THR A 202 10.31 2.06 -7.55
N LEU A 203 10.33 3.05 -8.45
CA LEU A 203 10.06 4.44 -8.12
C LEU A 203 8.64 4.62 -7.55
N THR A 204 7.62 4.07 -8.22
CA THR A 204 6.22 4.16 -7.75
C THR A 204 6.00 3.44 -6.42
N LEU A 205 6.68 2.32 -6.19
CA LEU A 205 6.62 1.61 -4.92
C LEU A 205 7.25 2.43 -3.78
N ILE A 206 8.44 2.98 -3.99
CA ILE A 206 9.15 3.78 -2.99
C ILE A 206 8.33 5.03 -2.63
N THR A 207 7.85 5.78 -3.63
CA THR A 207 7.03 6.97 -3.39
C THR A 207 5.73 6.62 -2.67
N TYR A 208 5.07 5.52 -3.04
CA TYR A 208 3.88 5.03 -2.34
C TYR A 208 4.17 4.70 -0.87
N ILE A 209 5.25 3.97 -0.58
CA ILE A 209 5.63 3.61 0.79
C ILE A 209 5.88 4.86 1.63
N LEU A 210 6.64 5.81 1.12
CA LEU A 210 6.94 7.06 1.84
C LEU A 210 5.68 7.87 2.16
N MET A 211 4.80 8.06 1.17
CA MET A 211 3.53 8.78 1.36
C MET A 211 2.60 8.07 2.35
N THR A 212 2.52 6.73 2.29
CA THR A 212 1.68 5.96 3.20
C THR A 212 2.23 5.96 4.64
N ILE A 213 3.55 5.89 4.83
CA ILE A 213 4.15 6.03 6.16
C ILE A 213 3.81 7.38 6.77
N ALA A 214 3.96 8.46 6.03
CA ALA A 214 3.66 9.81 6.51
C ALA A 214 2.18 9.96 6.91
N THR A 215 1.27 9.49 6.07
CA THR A 215 -0.19 9.58 6.37
C THR A 215 -0.61 8.70 7.54
N PHE A 216 -0.13 7.46 7.63
CA PHE A 216 -0.48 6.59 8.76
C PHE A 216 0.13 7.04 10.08
N THR A 217 1.36 7.54 10.08
CA THR A 217 2.00 8.08 11.28
C THR A 217 1.26 9.32 11.79
N SER A 218 0.82 10.19 10.90
CA SER A 218 0.02 11.36 11.26
C SER A 218 -1.37 10.99 11.78
N LEU A 219 -2.05 10.04 11.12
CA LEU A 219 -3.35 9.53 11.58
C LEU A 219 -3.26 8.77 12.91
N SER A 220 -2.12 8.14 13.20
CA SER A 220 -1.90 7.44 14.49
C SER A 220 -1.68 8.42 15.64
N THR A 221 -0.93 9.50 15.41
CA THR A 221 -0.68 10.55 16.41
C THR A 221 -1.92 11.35 16.72
N THR A 222 -2.77 11.62 15.73
CA THR A 222 -4.05 12.32 15.89
C THR A 222 -5.20 11.44 16.34
N THR A 223 -5.02 10.12 16.42
CA THR A 223 -6.02 9.12 16.83
C THR A 223 -7.36 9.16 16.07
N MET A 224 -7.35 9.65 14.83
CA MET A 224 -8.54 9.77 13.99
C MET A 224 -9.09 8.42 13.57
N LYS A 225 -10.34 8.12 13.93
CA LYS A 225 -11.04 6.88 13.54
C LYS A 225 -12.07 7.11 12.44
N THR A 226 -12.76 8.24 12.51
CA THR A 226 -13.81 8.63 11.55
C THR A 226 -13.48 9.98 10.91
N ILE A 227 -14.18 10.30 9.83
CA ILE A 227 -14.02 11.60 9.15
C ILE A 227 -14.42 12.75 10.08
N THR A 228 -15.40 12.55 10.96
CA THR A 228 -15.85 13.56 11.93
C THR A 228 -14.81 13.87 13.00
N ASP A 229 -13.95 12.90 13.32
CA ASP A 229 -12.88 13.10 14.31
C ASP A 229 -11.83 14.11 13.85
N THR A 230 -11.74 14.35 12.52
CA THR A 230 -10.80 15.34 11.97
C THR A 230 -11.07 16.75 12.53
N ASN A 231 -12.32 17.07 12.83
CA ASN A 231 -12.73 18.36 13.38
C ASN A 231 -12.20 18.57 14.81
N THR A 232 -12.10 17.49 15.59
CA THR A 232 -11.64 17.57 16.99
C THR A 232 -10.12 17.65 17.10
N THR A 233 -9.40 17.23 16.09
CA THR A 233 -7.91 17.22 16.10
C THR A 233 -7.30 18.60 16.00
N TRP A 234 -8.02 19.59 15.45
CA TRP A 234 -7.60 20.99 15.46
C TRP A 234 -7.28 21.49 16.89
N THR A 235 -8.05 21.02 17.87
CA THR A 235 -7.85 21.42 19.27
C THR A 235 -6.51 20.95 19.83
N ASN A 236 -5.97 19.85 19.33
CA ASN A 236 -4.76 19.23 19.87
C ASN A 236 -3.49 19.80 19.20
N SER A 237 -3.47 19.87 17.86
CA SER A 237 -2.29 20.31 17.11
C SER A 237 -2.67 20.79 15.70
N PRO A 238 -2.83 22.11 15.48
CA PRO A 238 -3.19 22.65 14.18
C PRO A 238 -2.09 22.42 13.12
N THR A 239 -0.82 22.48 13.52
CA THR A 239 0.32 22.27 12.63
C THR A 239 0.38 20.83 12.09
N LEU A 240 0.11 19.85 12.95
CA LEU A 240 0.09 18.44 12.55
C LEU A 240 -1.08 18.17 11.60
N LEU A 241 -2.21 18.82 11.81
CA LEU A 241 -3.38 18.74 10.95
C LEU A 241 -3.08 19.29 9.56
N THR A 242 -2.44 20.45 9.42
CA THR A 242 -2.06 21.00 8.11
C THR A 242 -1.08 20.07 7.38
N LEU A 243 -0.13 19.46 8.08
CA LEU A 243 0.78 18.47 7.49
C LEU A 243 0.06 17.19 7.04
N THR A 244 -0.92 16.71 7.82
CA THR A 244 -1.75 15.55 7.38
C THR A 244 -2.52 15.85 6.11
N MET A 245 -3.02 17.08 5.98
CA MET A 245 -3.70 17.55 4.78
C MET A 245 -2.79 17.50 3.56
N LEU A 246 -1.61 18.08 3.68
CA LEU A 246 -0.63 18.08 2.60
C LEU A 246 -0.21 16.67 2.21
N SER A 247 -0.04 15.75 3.18
CA SER A 247 0.28 14.36 2.89
C SER A 247 -0.87 13.61 2.19
N LEU A 248 -2.13 13.86 2.54
CA LEU A 248 -3.29 13.31 1.83
C LEU A 248 -3.41 13.85 0.40
N MET A 249 -3.14 15.16 0.20
CA MET A 249 -3.12 15.77 -1.12
C MET A 249 -1.96 15.22 -1.98
N SER A 250 -0.82 14.88 -1.36
CA SER A 250 0.28 14.22 -2.07
C SER A 250 -0.10 12.82 -2.55
N LEU A 251 -0.82 12.01 -1.74
CA LEU A 251 -1.41 10.75 -2.19
C LEU A 251 -2.41 10.95 -3.34
N GLY A 252 -3.19 12.03 -3.30
CA GLY A 252 -4.09 12.40 -4.40
C GLY A 252 -3.35 12.67 -5.72
N GLY A 253 -2.09 13.11 -5.65
CA GLY A 253 -1.27 13.41 -6.81
C GLY A 253 -1.50 14.80 -7.35
N LEU A 254 -1.59 15.82 -6.50
CA LEU A 254 -1.63 17.23 -6.94
C LEU A 254 -0.25 17.67 -7.50
N PRO A 255 -0.23 18.50 -8.56
CA PRO A 255 0.99 18.87 -9.28
C PRO A 255 2.17 19.38 -8.42
N PRO A 256 1.98 20.17 -7.34
CA PRO A 256 3.10 20.65 -6.55
C PRO A 256 3.71 19.62 -5.59
N LEU A 257 3.10 18.40 -5.50
CA LEU A 257 3.46 17.40 -4.51
C LEU A 257 4.07 16.15 -5.14
N THR A 258 4.81 15.38 -4.34
CA THR A 258 5.60 14.20 -4.80
C THR A 258 4.77 13.12 -5.48
N GLY A 259 3.52 12.91 -5.05
CA GLY A 259 2.63 11.89 -5.63
C GLY A 259 2.21 12.15 -7.08
N PHE A 260 2.43 13.35 -7.61
CA PHE A 260 2.12 13.68 -8.99
C PHE A 260 3.15 13.07 -9.98
N MET A 261 4.43 13.08 -9.63
CA MET A 261 5.50 12.63 -10.54
C MET A 261 5.35 11.19 -11.03
N PRO A 262 5.14 10.18 -10.17
CA PRO A 262 4.97 8.81 -10.64
C PRO A 262 3.76 8.66 -11.55
N LYS A 263 2.66 9.35 -11.28
CA LYS A 263 1.46 9.32 -12.13
C LYS A 263 1.73 9.93 -13.51
N LEU A 264 2.41 11.06 -13.56
CA LEU A 264 2.76 11.74 -14.80
C LEU A 264 3.67 10.88 -15.67
N LEU A 265 4.72 10.27 -15.08
CA LEU A 265 5.64 9.39 -15.81
C LEU A 265 4.92 8.19 -16.40
N VAL A 266 4.04 7.53 -15.63
CA VAL A 266 3.24 6.40 -16.10
C VAL A 266 2.35 6.79 -17.28
N LEU A 267 1.65 7.93 -17.20
CA LEU A 267 0.79 8.40 -18.28
C LEU A 267 1.60 8.74 -19.52
N ASN A 268 2.76 9.38 -19.38
CA ASN A 268 3.65 9.69 -20.48
C ASN A 268 4.11 8.41 -21.22
N ASP A 269 4.58 7.40 -20.47
CA ASP A 269 5.04 6.15 -21.05
C ASP A 269 3.91 5.36 -21.74
N LEU A 270 2.69 5.40 -21.19
CA LEU A 270 1.52 4.80 -21.85
C LEU A 270 1.21 5.47 -23.17
N VAL A 271 1.34 6.80 -23.27
CA VAL A 271 1.14 7.54 -24.52
C VAL A 271 2.23 7.21 -25.53
N ILE A 272 3.49 7.14 -25.12
CA ILE A 272 4.63 6.76 -25.97
C ILE A 272 4.44 5.36 -26.55
N LYS A 273 3.89 4.43 -25.76
CA LYS A 273 3.56 3.06 -26.20
C LYS A 273 2.26 2.94 -27.02
N ASN A 274 1.63 4.06 -27.40
CA ASN A 274 0.36 4.10 -28.15
C ASN A 274 -0.84 3.45 -27.42
N LEU A 275 -0.80 3.37 -26.07
CA LEU A 275 -1.88 2.87 -25.23
C LEU A 275 -2.73 4.02 -24.67
N THR A 276 -3.07 4.98 -25.53
CA THR A 276 -3.83 6.19 -25.17
C THR A 276 -5.17 5.90 -24.48
N PRO A 277 -6.00 4.91 -24.91
CA PRO A 277 -7.26 4.63 -24.22
C PRO A 277 -7.04 4.13 -22.78
N VAL A 278 -5.99 3.37 -22.53
CA VAL A 278 -5.62 2.90 -21.21
C VAL A 278 -5.15 4.07 -20.33
N ALA A 279 -4.36 4.98 -20.89
CA ALA A 279 -3.91 6.19 -20.18
C ALA A 279 -5.10 7.07 -19.77
N VAL A 280 -6.06 7.29 -20.66
CA VAL A 280 -7.28 8.09 -20.37
C VAL A 280 -8.12 7.43 -19.28
N THR A 281 -8.39 6.13 -19.37
CA THR A 281 -9.18 5.41 -18.35
C THR A 281 -8.47 5.42 -17.00
N LEU A 282 -7.15 5.30 -16.95
CA LEU A 282 -6.37 5.37 -15.71
C LEU A 282 -6.39 6.78 -15.10
N ALA A 283 -6.29 7.81 -15.94
CA ALA A 283 -6.42 9.21 -15.50
C ALA A 283 -7.81 9.47 -14.91
N LEU A 284 -8.88 9.04 -15.59
CA LEU A 284 -10.26 9.14 -15.08
C LEU A 284 -10.45 8.35 -13.77
N ALA A 285 -9.84 7.16 -13.64
CA ALA A 285 -9.89 6.37 -12.40
C ALA A 285 -9.21 7.07 -11.21
N SER A 286 -8.29 8.01 -11.47
CA SER A 286 -7.65 8.79 -10.40
C SER A 286 -8.53 9.89 -9.82
N LEU A 287 -9.56 10.37 -10.53
CA LEU A 287 -10.44 11.44 -10.06
C LEU A 287 -11.28 11.05 -8.83
N PRO A 288 -11.94 9.88 -8.77
CA PRO A 288 -12.62 9.45 -7.55
C PRO A 288 -11.67 9.33 -6.35
N SER A 289 -10.45 8.85 -6.56
CA SER A 289 -9.46 8.76 -5.48
C SER A 289 -9.03 10.13 -4.97
N LEU A 290 -8.85 11.09 -5.85
CA LEU A 290 -8.56 12.48 -5.49
C LEU A 290 -9.72 13.11 -4.72
N PHE A 291 -10.97 12.81 -5.10
CA PHE A 291 -12.16 13.37 -4.44
C PHE A 291 -12.24 12.97 -2.96
N PHE A 292 -12.00 11.71 -2.59
CA PHE A 292 -12.08 11.35 -1.18
C PHE A 292 -10.93 11.95 -0.34
N TYR A 293 -9.76 12.21 -0.92
CA TYR A 293 -8.69 12.95 -0.23
C TYR A 293 -9.06 14.43 -0.05
N ILE A 294 -9.61 15.06 -1.08
CA ILE A 294 -10.11 16.45 -0.98
C ILE A 294 -11.23 16.53 0.05
N ARG A 295 -12.14 15.57 0.10
CA ARG A 295 -13.20 15.51 1.10
C ARG A 295 -12.66 15.48 2.52
N LEU A 296 -11.64 14.65 2.80
CA LEU A 296 -10.97 14.65 4.11
C LEU A 296 -10.34 16.01 4.40
N ALA A 297 -9.65 16.56 3.43
CA ALA A 297 -9.00 17.84 3.51
C ALA A 297 -10.00 18.97 3.77
N TYR A 298 -11.07 19.02 3.03
CA TYR A 298 -12.12 20.03 3.14
C TYR A 298 -12.77 20.03 4.54
N LEU A 299 -13.10 18.86 5.07
CA LEU A 299 -13.70 18.74 6.39
C LEU A 299 -12.80 19.25 7.51
N THR A 300 -11.49 19.13 7.36
CA THR A 300 -10.54 19.65 8.34
C THR A 300 -10.38 21.17 8.27
N MET A 301 -10.58 21.78 7.08
CA MET A 301 -10.42 23.24 6.87
C MET A 301 -11.67 24.03 7.20
N LEU A 302 -12.88 23.45 7.00
CA LEU A 302 -14.16 24.15 7.14
C LEU A 302 -14.58 24.45 8.57
N THR A 303 -13.96 23.80 9.54
CA THR A 303 -14.41 23.92 10.90
C THR A 303 -13.88 25.19 11.53
N ASN A 304 -14.81 26.04 11.99
CA ASN A 304 -14.50 27.00 13.03
C ASN A 304 -13.78 26.24 14.15
N PRO A 305 -12.61 26.71 14.60
CA PRO A 305 -11.89 26.04 15.67
C PRO A 305 -12.84 25.88 16.86
N PRO A 306 -13.08 24.64 17.32
CA PRO A 306 -14.03 24.43 18.41
C PRO A 306 -13.52 25.18 19.63
N ASN A 307 -14.35 26.06 20.17
CA ASN A 307 -14.03 26.90 21.31
C ASN A 307 -14.13 26.08 22.61
N ASN A 308 -13.51 24.91 22.64
CA ASN A 308 -13.53 23.96 23.72
C ASN A 308 -12.51 24.34 24.82
N THR A 309 -12.76 23.91 26.04
CA THR A 309 -11.81 24.09 27.16
C THR A 309 -10.43 23.51 26.86
N ASN A 310 -10.35 22.43 26.07
CA ASN A 310 -9.10 21.81 25.61
C ASN A 310 -8.23 22.78 24.77
N THR A 311 -8.80 23.64 23.95
CA THR A 311 -8.03 24.64 23.20
C THR A 311 -7.42 25.68 24.12
N LYS A 312 -8.13 26.07 25.18
CA LYS A 312 -7.64 27.04 26.17
C LYS A 312 -6.49 26.48 27.02
N TYR A 313 -6.48 25.17 27.25
CA TYR A 313 -5.45 24.49 28.05
C TYR A 313 -4.36 23.80 27.22
N ASN A 314 -4.35 23.97 25.90
CA ASN A 314 -3.38 23.34 24.99
C ASN A 314 -1.91 23.67 25.35
N TRP A 315 -1.66 24.82 25.97
CA TRP A 315 -0.33 25.21 26.45
C TRP A 315 0.20 24.31 27.60
N ARG A 316 -0.68 23.61 28.32
CA ARG A 316 -0.33 22.64 29.41
C ARG A 316 0.01 21.25 28.85
N PHE A 317 -0.61 20.84 27.76
CA PHE A 317 -0.46 19.52 27.16
C PHE A 317 0.35 19.63 25.87
N LYS A 318 1.67 19.72 26.01
CA LYS A 318 2.54 19.62 24.83
C LYS A 318 2.60 18.16 24.40
N PRO A 319 2.06 17.77 23.23
CA PRO A 319 2.30 16.44 22.70
C PRO A 319 3.80 16.28 22.48
N LEU A 320 4.37 15.17 22.92
CA LEU A 320 5.77 14.84 22.65
C LEU A 320 5.96 14.82 21.12
N PRO A 321 6.83 15.64 20.56
CA PRO A 321 7.07 15.63 19.13
C PRO A 321 7.67 14.28 18.75
N HIS A 322 6.94 13.47 18.01
CA HIS A 322 7.50 12.27 17.40
C HIS A 322 8.45 12.71 16.27
N GLN A 323 9.74 12.64 16.49
CA GLN A 323 10.76 12.99 15.49
C GLN A 323 10.55 12.25 14.16
N THR A 324 10.03 11.02 14.23
CA THR A 324 9.71 10.21 13.05
C THR A 324 8.63 10.83 12.17
N THR A 325 7.64 11.53 12.73
CA THR A 325 6.58 12.18 11.95
C THR A 325 7.08 13.38 11.17
N THR A 326 7.96 14.19 11.76
CA THR A 326 8.53 15.37 11.09
C THR A 326 9.42 14.97 9.92
N THR A 327 10.29 13.98 10.11
CA THR A 327 11.19 13.50 9.03
C THR A 327 10.41 12.85 7.89
N THR A 328 9.39 12.02 8.18
CA THR A 328 8.58 11.41 7.13
C THR A 328 7.76 12.43 6.35
N MET A 329 7.22 13.46 7.03
CA MET A 329 6.45 14.53 6.40
C MET A 329 7.33 15.42 5.51
N THR A 330 8.52 15.80 5.96
CA THR A 330 9.44 16.59 5.14
C THR A 330 9.87 15.82 3.89
N LEU A 331 10.18 14.53 4.02
CA LEU A 331 10.51 13.68 2.87
C LEU A 331 9.35 13.63 1.87
N THR A 332 8.13 13.44 2.31
CA THR A 332 6.97 13.33 1.39
C THR A 332 6.62 14.63 0.68
N LEU A 333 6.91 15.77 1.26
CA LEU A 333 6.60 17.06 0.66
C LEU A 333 7.72 17.57 -0.25
N LEU A 334 8.97 17.32 0.11
CA LEU A 334 10.15 17.89 -0.56
C LEU A 334 10.85 16.92 -1.53
N LEU A 335 10.35 15.70 -1.70
CA LEU A 335 11.01 14.70 -2.56
C LEU A 335 10.80 14.97 -4.07
N LEU A 336 9.91 15.88 -4.45
CA LEU A 336 9.61 16.17 -5.85
C LEU A 336 10.86 16.55 -6.68
N PRO A 337 11.76 17.45 -6.23
CA PRO A 337 12.95 17.80 -7.01
C PRO A 337 13.99 16.65 -7.07
N THR A 338 13.93 15.66 -6.18
CA THR A 338 14.83 14.50 -6.16
C THR A 338 14.33 13.33 -7.00
N THR A 339 13.11 13.37 -7.50
CA THR A 339 12.51 12.28 -8.30
C THR A 339 13.27 11.98 -9.59
N PRO A 340 13.84 12.95 -10.35
CA PRO A 340 14.63 12.63 -11.53
C PRO A 340 15.89 11.83 -11.17
N LEU A 341 16.49 12.11 -10.02
CA LEU A 341 17.65 11.39 -9.50
C LEU A 341 17.29 9.96 -9.14
N LEU A 342 16.15 9.75 -8.47
CA LEU A 342 15.64 8.42 -8.16
C LEU A 342 15.29 7.63 -9.43
N TYR A 343 14.77 8.29 -10.46
CA TYR A 343 14.45 7.63 -11.75
C TYR A 343 15.71 7.15 -12.48
N LEU A 344 16.82 7.88 -12.36
CA LEU A 344 18.10 7.50 -12.97
C LEU A 344 18.85 6.41 -12.18
N THR A 345 18.62 6.32 -10.87
CA THR A 345 19.35 5.38 -9.98
C THR A 345 18.60 4.08 -9.73
N THR A 346 17.29 4.00 -10.04
CA THR A 346 16.47 2.77 -9.92
C THR A 346 16.36 2.05 -11.23
#